data_b28aabeb12e7239f4c554914e9e74cea
#
_entry.id   b28aabeb12e7239f4c554914e9e74cea
#
_cell.length_a   1.000
_cell.length_b   1.000
_cell.length_c   1.000
_cell.angle_alpha   90.00
_cell.angle_beta   90.00
_cell.angle_gamma   90.00
#
_symmetry.space_group_name_H-M   'P 1'
#
loop_
_entity.id
_entity.type
_entity.pdbx_description
1 polymer ?
#
loop_
_entity_poly.entity_id
_entity_poly.type
_entity_poly.pdbx_seq_one_letter_code
_entity_poly.pdbx_strand_id
1 'polypeptide(L)'
;MPDVVVIGAGVVGAAAAYFLTEAGARVEVLEASDVASGVTAASFAVDVTRIKTPRMLYDLALAAGDEHAALEGALGSGRWVHRVPTLEWAYSARDKDRLHRRVERLGDWGYPAEWISRAEAHEVEPALELPTTAPDEIALFPRGACYEPAVFCHELLERAQSRGASLHVQDHVTEFKMTGDRITSVLTASGRTVDADVVVNCAGPDAARLAALAGSQVPLQRIPGFIASIVPERVRLRAIVHAGDLNLRPDGDKRILLHSWLQDAGLDPEQPSERLTRGERLLHQAGVVIPGIASAEIQGTRFGVRPVPPDGLPIVGFTGDVENLYVVVSHSGVHLAPLLGRLAARELTGRPEGRLDSLRPSRFTDTKEVEFLDESARSMLTVRDSATSDVAKSRAKG
;
A
#
# COMPACT_ATOMS: atom_id res chain seq x y z
N MET A 1 7.43 6.86 30.09
CA MET A 1 7.11 6.37 28.74
C MET A 1 5.61 6.52 28.55
N PRO A 2 5.14 7.01 27.42
CA PRO A 2 3.72 7.25 27.19
C PRO A 2 2.94 5.94 27.06
N ASP A 3 1.66 6.01 27.45
CA ASP A 3 0.65 5.01 27.13
C ASP A 3 0.07 5.33 25.75
N VAL A 4 0.32 4.45 24.78
CA VAL A 4 -0.04 4.67 23.38
C VAL A 4 -1.09 3.67 22.94
N VAL A 5 -2.22 4.18 22.44
CA VAL A 5 -3.23 3.36 21.75
C VAL A 5 -3.02 3.45 20.24
N VAL A 6 -2.74 2.33 19.59
CA VAL A 6 -2.64 2.22 18.13
C VAL A 6 -3.94 1.65 17.59
N ILE A 7 -4.62 2.38 16.70
CA ILE A 7 -5.87 1.93 16.09
C ILE A 7 -5.61 1.40 14.70
N GLY A 8 -5.85 0.09 14.52
CA GLY A 8 -5.61 -0.67 13.31
C GLY A 8 -4.39 -1.58 13.39
N ALA A 9 -4.56 -2.86 13.02
CA ALA A 9 -3.51 -3.88 12.94
C ALA A 9 -3.16 -4.24 11.48
N GLY A 10 -3.32 -3.30 10.56
CA GLY A 10 -2.75 -3.34 9.22
C GLY A 10 -1.25 -3.08 9.23
N VAL A 11 -0.60 -3.06 8.04
CA VAL A 11 0.86 -2.91 7.92
C VAL A 11 1.41 -1.68 8.63
N VAL A 12 0.69 -0.54 8.60
CA VAL A 12 1.15 0.70 9.24
C VAL A 12 1.04 0.61 10.76
N GLY A 13 -0.09 0.11 11.27
CA GLY A 13 -0.28 -0.04 12.72
C GLY A 13 0.65 -1.09 13.33
N ALA A 14 0.88 -2.22 12.64
CA ALA A 14 1.83 -3.23 13.06
C ALA A 14 3.26 -2.68 13.17
N ALA A 15 3.68 -1.89 12.16
CA ALA A 15 4.98 -1.22 12.19
C ALA A 15 5.07 -0.17 13.31
N ALA A 16 4.03 0.66 13.49
CA ALA A 16 3.98 1.64 14.58
C ALA A 16 4.07 0.96 15.96
N ALA A 17 3.28 -0.09 16.20
CA ALA A 17 3.29 -0.84 17.45
C ALA A 17 4.67 -1.46 17.74
N TYR A 18 5.29 -2.06 16.73
CA TYR A 18 6.64 -2.63 16.85
C TYR A 18 7.67 -1.59 17.29
N PHE A 19 7.75 -0.47 16.58
CA PHE A 19 8.77 0.54 16.86
C PHE A 19 8.49 1.35 18.13
N LEU A 20 7.22 1.55 18.48
CA LEU A 20 6.84 2.18 19.76
C LEU A 20 7.25 1.31 20.95
N THR A 21 6.99 -0.01 20.89
CA THR A 21 7.42 -0.93 21.95
C THR A 21 8.94 -1.08 22.00
N GLU A 22 9.63 -1.06 20.84
CA GLU A 22 11.09 -1.04 20.78
C GLU A 22 11.66 0.21 21.46
N ALA A 23 10.98 1.35 21.33
CA ALA A 23 11.33 2.60 21.99
C ALA A 23 10.91 2.67 23.47
N GLY A 24 10.25 1.63 23.99
CA GLY A 24 9.86 1.48 25.40
C GLY A 24 8.48 2.04 25.75
N ALA A 25 7.65 2.45 24.79
CA ALA A 25 6.27 2.85 25.05
C ALA A 25 5.41 1.64 25.48
N ARG A 26 4.40 1.88 26.31
CA ARG A 26 3.35 0.90 26.56
C ARG A 26 2.31 1.01 25.43
N VAL A 27 2.07 -0.08 24.72
CA VAL A 27 1.24 -0.06 23.51
C VAL A 27 0.06 -0.98 23.65
N GLU A 28 -1.14 -0.45 23.39
CA GLU A 28 -2.34 -1.24 23.13
C GLU A 28 -2.79 -1.06 21.69
N VAL A 29 -2.93 -2.18 20.96
CA VAL A 29 -3.40 -2.21 19.58
C VAL A 29 -4.86 -2.62 19.55
N LEU A 30 -5.72 -1.79 18.94
CA LEU A 30 -7.15 -2.04 18.76
C LEU A 30 -7.45 -2.27 17.27
N GLU A 31 -7.97 -3.45 16.93
CA GLU A 31 -8.29 -3.85 15.56
C GLU A 31 -9.76 -4.23 15.43
N ALA A 32 -10.42 -3.67 14.43
CA ALA A 32 -11.84 -3.88 14.20
C ALA A 32 -12.19 -5.31 13.74
N SER A 33 -11.26 -5.95 13.06
CA SER A 33 -11.41 -7.30 12.49
C SER A 33 -10.19 -8.17 12.86
N ASP A 34 -9.66 -8.93 11.92
CA ASP A 34 -8.44 -9.71 12.11
C ASP A 34 -7.19 -8.91 11.67
N VAL A 35 -6.04 -9.29 12.19
CA VAL A 35 -4.74 -8.73 11.78
C VAL A 35 -4.60 -8.81 10.25
N ALA A 36 -4.19 -7.70 9.64
CA ALA A 36 -3.95 -7.59 8.21
C ALA A 36 -5.16 -7.86 7.30
N SER A 37 -6.38 -7.96 7.82
CA SER A 37 -7.59 -8.36 7.06
C SER A 37 -8.16 -7.29 6.13
N GLY A 38 -7.84 -6.02 6.36
CA GLY A 38 -8.35 -4.88 5.57
C GLY A 38 -7.67 -4.72 4.21
N VAL A 39 -7.41 -3.48 3.80
CA VAL A 39 -6.71 -3.16 2.54
C VAL A 39 -5.32 -3.78 2.46
N THR A 40 -4.71 -4.09 3.59
CA THR A 40 -3.46 -4.83 3.70
C THR A 40 -3.54 -6.18 2.97
N ALA A 41 -4.58 -6.97 3.21
CA ALA A 41 -4.81 -8.25 2.53
C ALA A 41 -5.07 -8.11 1.02
N ALA A 42 -5.64 -6.99 0.60
CA ALA A 42 -5.99 -6.71 -0.79
C ALA A 42 -4.92 -5.88 -1.52
N SER A 43 -3.70 -5.80 -0.99
CA SER A 43 -2.60 -5.07 -1.59
C SER A 43 -1.86 -5.91 -2.62
N PHE A 44 -1.51 -5.31 -3.76
CA PHE A 44 -0.57 -5.92 -4.72
C PHE A 44 0.86 -6.01 -4.15
N ALA A 45 1.20 -5.15 -3.20
CA ALA A 45 2.36 -5.22 -2.31
C ALA A 45 3.71 -5.45 -3.03
N VAL A 46 4.16 -4.45 -3.75
CA VAL A 46 5.48 -4.43 -4.42
C VAL A 46 6.31 -3.23 -3.97
N ASP A 47 7.62 -3.28 -4.18
CA ASP A 47 8.49 -2.11 -4.08
C ASP A 47 8.05 -1.06 -5.11
N VAL A 48 7.73 0.12 -4.61
CA VAL A 48 7.23 1.23 -5.43
C VAL A 48 8.28 2.32 -5.68
N THR A 49 9.52 2.14 -5.25
CA THR A 49 10.59 3.15 -5.34
C THR A 49 10.72 3.70 -6.76
N ARG A 50 10.76 2.80 -7.77
CA ARG A 50 10.94 3.17 -9.18
C ARG A 50 9.87 4.09 -9.77
N ILE A 51 8.66 4.12 -9.16
CA ILE A 51 7.53 4.90 -9.69
C ILE A 51 7.24 6.17 -8.89
N LYS A 52 7.97 6.42 -7.80
CA LYS A 52 7.68 7.56 -6.93
C LYS A 52 8.22 8.89 -7.44
N THR A 53 7.39 9.91 -7.32
CA THR A 53 7.67 11.34 -7.50
C THR A 53 6.85 12.13 -6.49
N PRO A 54 7.27 13.34 -6.07
CA PRO A 54 8.53 14.01 -6.40
C PRO A 54 9.76 13.32 -5.76
N ARG A 55 10.95 13.87 -5.95
CA ARG A 55 12.22 13.33 -5.45
C ARG A 55 12.16 13.00 -3.96
N MET A 56 11.54 13.81 -3.14
CA MET A 56 11.38 13.56 -1.70
C MET A 56 10.61 12.24 -1.43
N LEU A 57 9.56 11.95 -2.19
CA LEU A 57 8.81 10.70 -2.04
C LEU A 57 9.59 9.48 -2.54
N TYR A 58 10.40 9.66 -3.59
CA TYR A 58 11.36 8.64 -4.04
C TYR A 58 12.39 8.33 -2.96
N ASP A 59 13.01 9.36 -2.35
CA ASP A 59 14.00 9.18 -1.28
C ASP A 59 13.38 8.50 -0.06
N LEU A 60 12.12 8.83 0.26
CA LEU A 60 11.36 8.15 1.31
C LEU A 60 11.12 6.68 0.98
N ALA A 61 10.75 6.37 -0.25
CA ALA A 61 10.53 4.99 -0.69
C ALA A 61 11.84 4.19 -0.71
N LEU A 62 12.93 4.77 -1.16
CA LEU A 62 14.25 4.14 -1.13
C LEU A 62 14.65 3.78 0.30
N ALA A 63 14.51 4.73 1.24
CA ALA A 63 14.78 4.51 2.65
C ALA A 63 13.84 3.45 3.29
N ALA A 64 12.61 3.33 2.80
CA ALA A 64 11.69 2.29 3.26
C ALA A 64 12.13 0.89 2.82
N GLY A 65 12.68 0.75 1.62
CA GLY A 65 13.31 -0.50 1.17
C GLY A 65 14.49 -0.91 2.05
N ASP A 66 15.35 0.05 2.43
CA ASP A 66 16.45 -0.16 3.36
C ASP A 66 15.93 -0.55 4.76
N GLU A 67 14.81 0.02 5.18
CA GLU A 67 14.17 -0.31 6.47
C GLU A 67 13.60 -1.74 6.49
N HIS A 68 13.01 -2.22 5.37
CA HIS A 68 12.65 -3.64 5.25
C HIS A 68 13.87 -4.54 5.43
N ALA A 69 15.01 -4.21 4.81
CA ALA A 69 16.24 -4.99 4.94
C ALA A 69 16.79 -4.96 6.38
N ALA A 70 16.72 -3.81 7.07
CA ALA A 70 17.12 -3.69 8.46
C ALA A 70 16.24 -4.55 9.39
N LEU A 71 14.93 -4.60 9.14
CA LEU A 71 14.01 -5.45 9.89
C LEU A 71 14.28 -6.95 9.67
N GLU A 72 14.60 -7.39 8.44
CA GLU A 72 15.00 -8.78 8.19
C GLU A 72 16.18 -9.19 9.11
N GLY A 73 17.19 -8.32 9.20
CA GLY A 73 18.33 -8.54 10.10
C GLY A 73 17.94 -8.56 11.58
N ALA A 74 17.12 -7.60 12.01
CA ALA A 74 16.72 -7.44 13.41
C ALA A 74 15.79 -8.56 13.91
N LEU A 75 14.92 -9.08 13.04
CA LEU A 75 13.98 -10.15 13.37
C LEU A 75 14.56 -11.55 13.14
N GLY A 76 15.68 -11.66 12.42
CA GLY A 76 16.27 -12.93 12.00
C GLY A 76 15.35 -13.71 11.03
N SER A 77 14.49 -13.00 10.33
CA SER A 77 13.50 -13.53 9.38
C SER A 77 13.29 -12.52 8.26
N GLY A 78 13.09 -13.03 7.05
CA GLY A 78 12.77 -12.24 5.85
C GLY A 78 11.60 -12.84 5.08
N ARG A 79 10.77 -13.65 5.73
CA ARG A 79 9.69 -14.41 5.07
C ARG A 79 8.66 -13.54 4.34
N TRP A 80 8.60 -12.26 4.66
CA TRP A 80 7.68 -11.32 4.03
C TRP A 80 8.25 -10.59 2.81
N VAL A 81 9.56 -10.71 2.51
CA VAL A 81 10.22 -10.00 1.39
C VAL A 81 10.75 -11.00 0.39
N HIS A 82 10.33 -10.86 -0.86
CA HIS A 82 10.85 -11.64 -1.99
C HIS A 82 11.48 -10.66 -2.99
N ARG A 83 12.83 -10.68 -3.05
CA ARG A 83 13.59 -9.84 -3.98
C ARG A 83 13.60 -10.49 -5.34
N VAL A 84 12.93 -9.84 -6.27
CA VAL A 84 12.79 -10.26 -7.67
C VAL A 84 12.86 -9.03 -8.58
N PRO A 85 13.45 -9.13 -9.76
CA PRO A 85 13.47 -8.01 -10.70
C PRO A 85 12.07 -7.64 -11.17
N THR A 86 11.93 -6.45 -11.73
CA THR A 86 10.70 -6.00 -12.37
C THR A 86 10.94 -5.77 -13.86
N LEU A 87 10.10 -6.36 -14.69
CA LEU A 87 10.03 -6.13 -16.14
C LEU A 87 8.81 -5.23 -16.42
N GLU A 88 9.00 -4.21 -17.22
CA GLU A 88 7.91 -3.29 -17.57
C GLU A 88 7.98 -2.84 -19.02
N TRP A 89 6.84 -2.81 -19.70
CA TRP A 89 6.68 -2.23 -21.02
C TRP A 89 5.32 -1.60 -21.22
N ALA A 90 5.20 -0.76 -22.24
CA ALA A 90 3.98 -0.05 -22.57
C ALA A 90 3.59 -0.27 -24.04
N TYR A 91 2.29 -0.27 -24.31
CA TYR A 91 1.77 -0.46 -25.65
C TYR A 91 1.48 0.88 -26.36
N SER A 92 0.88 1.86 -25.67
CA SER A 92 0.58 3.15 -26.26
C SER A 92 1.83 4.04 -26.38
N ALA A 93 1.89 4.90 -27.40
CA ALA A 93 2.99 5.86 -27.56
C ALA A 93 3.15 6.75 -26.33
N ARG A 94 2.03 7.26 -25.77
CA ARG A 94 2.04 8.09 -24.55
C ARG A 94 2.66 7.38 -23.34
N ASP A 95 2.33 6.10 -23.15
CA ASP A 95 2.83 5.34 -22.02
C ASP A 95 4.31 4.94 -22.23
N LYS A 96 4.73 4.68 -23.47
CA LYS A 96 6.13 4.49 -23.84
C LYS A 96 6.94 5.74 -23.49
N ASP A 97 6.52 6.92 -23.94
CA ASP A 97 7.20 8.17 -23.61
C ASP A 97 7.29 8.40 -22.09
N ARG A 98 6.23 8.06 -21.34
CA ARG A 98 6.23 8.17 -19.88
C ARG A 98 7.24 7.19 -19.25
N LEU A 99 7.33 5.96 -19.76
CA LEU A 99 8.27 4.96 -19.29
C LEU A 99 9.72 5.37 -19.60
N HIS A 100 10.00 5.89 -20.80
CA HIS A 100 11.33 6.40 -21.16
C HIS A 100 11.78 7.54 -20.25
N ARG A 101 10.95 8.56 -20.03
CA ARG A 101 11.24 9.66 -19.07
C ARG A 101 11.47 9.15 -17.65
N ARG A 102 10.78 8.09 -17.25
CA ARG A 102 10.98 7.51 -15.91
C ARG A 102 12.31 6.77 -15.81
N VAL A 103 12.69 5.97 -16.81
CA VAL A 103 13.98 5.28 -16.84
C VAL A 103 15.14 6.29 -16.84
N GLU A 104 15.07 7.35 -17.66
CA GLU A 104 16.05 8.44 -17.69
C GLU A 104 16.16 9.11 -16.31
N ARG A 105 15.06 9.55 -15.73
CA ARG A 105 15.01 10.18 -14.39
C ARG A 105 15.61 9.27 -13.31
N LEU A 106 15.34 7.97 -13.36
CA LEU A 106 15.88 7.01 -12.40
C LEU A 106 17.39 6.85 -12.55
N GLY A 107 17.91 6.86 -13.78
CA GLY A 107 19.35 6.93 -14.06
C GLY A 107 20.00 8.15 -13.44
N ASP A 108 19.42 9.35 -13.62
CA ASP A 108 19.86 10.59 -13.00
C ASP A 108 19.85 10.54 -11.46
N TRP A 109 18.95 9.76 -10.89
CA TRP A 109 18.84 9.57 -9.44
C TRP A 109 19.70 8.42 -8.89
N GLY A 110 20.45 7.72 -9.77
CA GLY A 110 21.30 6.61 -9.39
C GLY A 110 20.59 5.30 -9.09
N TYR A 111 19.31 5.17 -9.52
CA TYR A 111 18.57 3.92 -9.41
C TYR A 111 18.85 3.03 -10.64
N PRO A 112 19.21 1.75 -10.46
CA PRO A 112 19.47 0.88 -11.59
C PRO A 112 18.21 0.60 -12.41
N ALA A 113 18.23 1.05 -13.65
CA ALA A 113 17.19 0.83 -14.65
C ALA A 113 17.85 0.70 -16.02
N GLU A 114 17.47 -0.30 -16.78
CA GLU A 114 18.09 -0.63 -18.07
C GLU A 114 17.02 -0.99 -19.09
N TRP A 115 17.34 -0.75 -20.37
CA TRP A 115 16.56 -1.25 -21.48
C TRP A 115 17.18 -2.56 -21.95
N ILE A 116 16.37 -3.60 -22.02
CA ILE A 116 16.78 -4.94 -22.49
C ILE A 116 15.93 -5.39 -23.67
N SER A 117 16.48 -6.31 -24.43
CA SER A 117 15.79 -6.95 -25.55
C SER A 117 14.75 -7.96 -25.09
N ARG A 118 13.88 -8.39 -26.01
CA ARG A 118 12.89 -9.46 -25.77
C ARG A 118 13.55 -10.78 -25.36
N ALA A 119 14.73 -11.10 -25.92
CA ALA A 119 15.47 -12.31 -25.59
C ALA A 119 16.01 -12.25 -24.15
N GLU A 120 16.61 -11.14 -23.75
CA GLU A 120 17.08 -10.92 -22.37
C GLU A 120 15.91 -10.91 -21.38
N ALA A 121 14.75 -10.35 -21.75
CA ALA A 121 13.56 -10.40 -20.91
C ALA A 121 13.08 -11.84 -20.67
N HIS A 122 13.18 -12.72 -21.68
CA HIS A 122 12.88 -14.15 -21.53
C HIS A 122 13.92 -14.86 -20.65
N GLU A 123 15.19 -14.45 -20.66
CA GLU A 123 16.21 -14.99 -19.74
C GLU A 123 15.88 -14.63 -18.27
N VAL A 124 15.42 -13.40 -18.02
CA VAL A 124 15.00 -12.93 -16.69
C VAL A 124 13.74 -13.65 -16.21
N GLU A 125 12.75 -13.80 -17.10
CA GLU A 125 11.49 -14.49 -16.82
C GLU A 125 11.18 -15.53 -17.91
N PRO A 126 11.60 -16.79 -17.71
CA PRO A 126 11.44 -17.84 -18.74
C PRO A 126 10.00 -18.22 -19.07
N ALA A 127 9.05 -17.87 -18.21
CA ALA A 127 7.63 -18.10 -18.49
C ALA A 127 7.03 -17.05 -19.44
N LEU A 128 7.77 -15.98 -19.73
CA LEU A 128 7.32 -14.86 -20.55
C LEU A 128 7.39 -15.18 -22.03
N GLU A 129 6.26 -15.06 -22.73
CA GLU A 129 6.19 -15.12 -24.18
C GLU A 129 5.59 -13.81 -24.70
N LEU A 130 6.46 -12.88 -25.08
CA LEU A 130 6.03 -11.55 -25.52
C LEU A 130 5.27 -11.63 -26.84
N PRO A 131 4.02 -11.17 -26.89
CA PRO A 131 3.25 -11.13 -28.14
C PRO A 131 3.92 -10.20 -29.17
N THR A 132 3.62 -10.38 -30.45
CA THR A 132 4.19 -9.54 -31.54
C THR A 132 3.86 -8.06 -31.39
N THR A 133 2.79 -7.75 -30.64
CA THR A 133 2.37 -6.37 -30.32
C THR A 133 3.19 -5.73 -29.20
N ALA A 134 3.97 -6.52 -28.43
CA ALA A 134 4.86 -5.97 -27.42
C ALA A 134 6.05 -5.25 -28.10
N PRO A 135 6.61 -4.21 -27.47
CA PRO A 135 7.79 -3.51 -28.01
C PRO A 135 9.03 -4.40 -27.97
N ASP A 136 10.05 -4.00 -28.74
CA ASP A 136 11.35 -4.69 -28.73
C ASP A 136 12.21 -4.33 -27.51
N GLU A 137 11.92 -3.19 -26.88
CA GLU A 137 12.62 -2.72 -25.67
C GLU A 137 11.74 -2.91 -24.45
N ILE A 138 12.28 -3.57 -23.45
CA ILE A 138 11.67 -3.83 -22.16
C ILE A 138 12.49 -3.13 -21.08
N ALA A 139 11.85 -2.38 -20.20
CA ALA A 139 12.55 -1.81 -19.05
C ALA A 139 12.75 -2.88 -17.96
N LEU A 140 14.00 -3.09 -17.57
CA LEU A 140 14.40 -3.93 -16.45
C LEU A 140 14.75 -3.04 -15.24
N PHE A 141 14.17 -3.35 -14.09
CA PHE A 141 14.50 -2.75 -12.80
C PHE A 141 15.01 -3.87 -11.87
N PRO A 142 16.33 -4.04 -11.73
CA PRO A 142 16.93 -5.17 -11.00
C PRO A 142 16.61 -5.17 -9.50
N ARG A 143 16.40 -3.99 -8.91
CA ARG A 143 16.11 -3.82 -7.48
C ARG A 143 14.60 -3.85 -7.20
N GLY A 144 13.91 -4.89 -7.64
CA GLY A 144 12.51 -5.09 -7.34
C GLY A 144 12.31 -5.96 -6.09
N ALA A 145 11.13 -5.84 -5.48
CA ALA A 145 10.68 -6.74 -4.42
C ALA A 145 9.16 -6.83 -4.41
N CYS A 146 8.64 -7.96 -3.97
CA CYS A 146 7.25 -8.10 -3.54
C CYS A 146 7.19 -8.55 -2.08
N TYR A 147 6.07 -8.26 -1.44
CA TYR A 147 5.90 -8.46 -0.01
C TYR A 147 4.72 -9.36 0.28
N GLU A 148 4.78 -10.09 1.41
CA GLU A 148 3.66 -10.81 2.01
C GLU A 148 3.16 -10.03 3.24
N PRO A 149 2.17 -9.12 3.07
CA PRO A 149 1.80 -8.16 4.10
C PRO A 149 1.26 -8.79 5.37
N ALA A 150 0.56 -9.92 5.27
CA ALA A 150 0.04 -10.63 6.44
C ALA A 150 1.18 -11.19 7.29
N VAL A 151 2.19 -11.82 6.66
CA VAL A 151 3.38 -12.33 7.35
C VAL A 151 4.10 -11.19 8.06
N PHE A 152 4.31 -10.06 7.37
CA PHE A 152 4.92 -8.86 7.95
C PHE A 152 4.17 -8.37 9.19
N CYS A 153 2.84 -8.22 9.13
CA CYS A 153 2.04 -7.75 10.25
C CYS A 153 2.14 -8.69 11.46
N HIS A 154 2.01 -10.00 11.23
CA HIS A 154 2.08 -10.98 12.31
C HIS A 154 3.44 -10.98 12.98
N GLU A 155 4.54 -11.01 12.22
CA GLU A 155 5.90 -10.99 12.80
C GLU A 155 6.15 -9.74 13.64
N LEU A 156 5.74 -8.55 13.18
CA LEU A 156 5.91 -7.32 13.93
C LEU A 156 5.05 -7.28 15.20
N LEU A 157 3.79 -7.70 15.12
CA LEU A 157 2.89 -7.72 16.27
C LEU A 157 3.30 -8.77 17.30
N GLU A 158 3.72 -9.96 16.88
CA GLU A 158 4.30 -10.97 17.79
C GLU A 158 5.50 -10.41 18.56
N ARG A 159 6.37 -9.67 17.87
CA ARG A 159 7.52 -9.00 18.54
C ARG A 159 7.08 -7.87 19.46
N ALA A 160 6.09 -7.08 19.06
CA ALA A 160 5.52 -6.05 19.93
C ALA A 160 4.91 -6.68 21.21
N GLN A 161 4.14 -7.76 21.06
CA GLN A 161 3.56 -8.50 22.20
C GLN A 161 4.62 -9.11 23.10
N SER A 162 5.71 -9.66 22.56
CA SER A 162 6.82 -10.17 23.35
C SER A 162 7.54 -9.09 24.17
N ARG A 163 7.35 -7.81 23.80
CA ARG A 163 7.84 -6.62 24.52
C ARG A 163 6.76 -5.98 25.41
N GLY A 164 5.60 -6.62 25.55
CA GLY A 164 4.53 -6.20 26.45
C GLY A 164 3.39 -5.42 25.80
N ALA A 165 3.30 -5.33 24.46
CA ALA A 165 2.13 -4.78 23.81
C ALA A 165 0.91 -5.70 24.01
N SER A 166 -0.28 -5.10 24.14
CA SER A 166 -1.56 -5.81 24.09
C SER A 166 -2.17 -5.67 22.69
N LEU A 167 -2.78 -6.73 22.17
CA LEU A 167 -3.49 -6.74 20.88
C LEU A 167 -4.92 -7.21 21.10
N HIS A 168 -5.89 -6.40 20.71
CA HIS A 168 -7.32 -6.68 20.78
C HIS A 168 -7.87 -6.66 19.37
N VAL A 169 -8.29 -7.80 18.88
CA VAL A 169 -8.93 -8.00 17.55
C VAL A 169 -10.44 -8.14 17.71
N GLN A 170 -11.19 -7.98 16.62
CA GLN A 170 -12.66 -8.04 16.59
C GLN A 170 -13.32 -7.03 17.55
N ASP A 171 -12.66 -5.88 17.78
CA ASP A 171 -13.10 -4.90 18.76
C ASP A 171 -12.87 -3.46 18.26
N HIS A 172 -13.79 -2.98 17.42
CA HIS A 172 -13.63 -1.67 16.78
C HIS A 172 -13.89 -0.49 17.75
N VAL A 173 -13.15 0.59 17.52
CA VAL A 173 -13.31 1.85 18.24
C VAL A 173 -14.64 2.50 17.87
N THR A 174 -15.41 2.87 18.91
CA THR A 174 -16.72 3.49 18.77
C THR A 174 -16.76 4.95 19.19
N GLU A 175 -15.91 5.34 20.16
CA GLU A 175 -15.95 6.67 20.76
C GLU A 175 -14.59 7.05 21.37
N PHE A 176 -14.33 8.36 21.47
CA PHE A 176 -13.25 8.93 22.26
C PHE A 176 -13.82 9.76 23.43
N LYS A 177 -13.36 9.50 24.65
CA LYS A 177 -13.60 10.39 25.76
C LYS A 177 -12.62 11.55 25.70
N MET A 178 -13.17 12.77 25.77
CA MET A 178 -12.41 14.01 25.63
C MET A 178 -12.40 14.82 26.92
N THR A 179 -11.30 15.51 27.17
CA THR A 179 -11.22 16.61 28.13
C THR A 179 -10.59 17.81 27.40
N GLY A 180 -11.42 18.80 27.07
CA GLY A 180 -11.03 19.86 26.15
C GLY A 180 -10.76 19.29 24.76
N ASP A 181 -9.61 19.59 24.19
CA ASP A 181 -9.11 19.12 22.91
C ASP A 181 -8.19 17.88 23.01
N ARG A 182 -8.21 17.20 24.17
CA ARG A 182 -7.38 16.02 24.42
C ARG A 182 -8.22 14.75 24.61
N ILE A 183 -7.86 13.66 23.94
CA ILE A 183 -8.41 12.32 24.18
C ILE A 183 -7.84 11.79 25.49
N THR A 184 -8.70 11.38 26.41
CA THR A 184 -8.32 10.75 27.69
C THR A 184 -8.43 9.24 27.64
N SER A 185 -9.42 8.71 26.91
CA SER A 185 -9.54 7.27 26.68
C SER A 185 -10.28 6.94 25.39
N VAL A 186 -10.07 5.73 24.91
CA VAL A 186 -10.68 5.13 23.71
C VAL A 186 -11.69 4.08 24.14
N LEU A 187 -12.91 4.13 23.60
CA LEU A 187 -13.97 3.15 23.86
C LEU A 187 -14.14 2.23 22.64
N THR A 188 -14.37 0.96 22.91
CA THR A 188 -14.60 -0.05 21.88
C THR A 188 -16.00 -0.64 21.94
N ALA A 189 -16.39 -1.36 20.90
CA ALA A 189 -17.70 -2.02 20.80
C ALA A 189 -17.94 -3.09 21.87
N SER A 190 -16.88 -3.73 22.38
CA SER A 190 -16.98 -4.68 23.50
C SER A 190 -17.25 -4.02 24.85
N GLY A 191 -17.21 -2.67 24.91
CA GLY A 191 -17.31 -1.89 26.15
C GLY A 191 -15.96 -1.70 26.87
N ARG A 192 -14.85 -2.08 26.25
CA ARG A 192 -13.50 -1.80 26.75
C ARG A 192 -13.27 -0.29 26.76
N THR A 193 -12.63 0.20 27.81
CA THR A 193 -12.12 1.57 27.89
C THR A 193 -10.61 1.50 28.10
N VAL A 194 -9.85 2.16 27.22
CA VAL A 194 -8.39 2.19 27.26
C VAL A 194 -7.93 3.63 27.40
N ASP A 195 -7.25 3.94 28.49
CA ASP A 195 -6.66 5.26 28.72
C ASP A 195 -5.46 5.47 27.80
N ALA A 196 -5.24 6.69 27.32
CA ALA A 196 -4.19 7.00 26.36
C ALA A 196 -3.56 8.37 26.61
N ASP A 197 -2.22 8.38 26.67
CA ASP A 197 -1.45 9.63 26.55
C ASP A 197 -1.43 10.10 25.09
N VAL A 198 -1.34 9.15 24.15
CA VAL A 198 -1.33 9.38 22.69
C VAL A 198 -2.19 8.32 22.01
N VAL A 199 -3.00 8.75 21.04
CA VAL A 199 -3.73 7.87 20.12
C VAL A 199 -3.11 7.95 18.73
N VAL A 200 -2.66 6.81 18.19
CA VAL A 200 -2.08 6.70 16.85
C VAL A 200 -3.12 6.06 15.92
N ASN A 201 -3.71 6.87 15.06
CA ASN A 201 -4.72 6.44 14.11
C ASN A 201 -4.05 5.87 12.84
N CYS A 202 -3.98 4.53 12.77
CA CYS A 202 -3.48 3.74 11.66
C CYS A 202 -4.60 2.96 10.94
N ALA A 203 -5.85 3.42 11.03
CA ALA A 203 -7.03 2.71 10.56
C ALA A 203 -7.22 2.74 9.02
N GLY A 204 -6.20 3.13 8.26
CA GLY A 204 -6.22 3.13 6.80
C GLY A 204 -7.39 3.92 6.24
N PRO A 205 -8.30 3.31 5.44
CA PRO A 205 -9.43 4.04 4.84
C PRO A 205 -10.44 4.60 5.85
N ASP A 206 -10.44 4.11 7.09
CA ASP A 206 -11.33 4.57 8.15
C ASP A 206 -10.68 5.64 9.05
N ALA A 207 -9.45 6.02 8.78
CA ALA A 207 -8.74 7.03 9.57
C ALA A 207 -9.46 8.39 9.57
N ALA A 208 -10.07 8.79 8.45
CA ALA A 208 -10.87 10.00 8.37
C ALA A 208 -12.12 9.95 9.27
N ARG A 209 -12.83 8.81 9.27
CA ARG A 209 -14.00 8.59 10.13
C ARG A 209 -13.63 8.64 11.61
N LEU A 210 -12.54 7.98 11.98
CA LEU A 210 -12.08 7.99 13.37
C LEU A 210 -11.62 9.38 13.82
N ALA A 211 -10.88 10.11 12.97
CA ALA A 211 -10.53 11.49 13.30
C ALA A 211 -11.76 12.37 13.52
N ALA A 212 -12.81 12.19 12.72
CA ALA A 212 -14.07 12.93 12.88
C ALA A 212 -14.80 12.63 14.20
N LEU A 213 -14.67 11.42 14.76
CA LEU A 213 -15.20 11.10 16.10
C LEU A 213 -14.54 11.93 17.22
N ALA A 214 -13.30 12.36 17.00
CA ALA A 214 -12.56 13.23 17.91
C ALA A 214 -12.70 14.73 17.55
N GLY A 215 -13.52 15.08 16.56
CA GLY A 215 -13.70 16.46 16.10
C GLY A 215 -12.58 16.96 15.15
N SER A 216 -11.74 16.08 14.63
CA SER A 216 -10.66 16.43 13.73
C SER A 216 -10.93 15.95 12.28
N GLN A 217 -10.20 16.51 11.31
CA GLN A 217 -10.34 16.17 9.91
C GLN A 217 -9.05 15.61 9.32
N VAL A 218 -9.18 14.48 8.62
CA VAL A 218 -8.09 13.87 7.83
C VAL A 218 -8.63 13.67 6.41
N PRO A 219 -8.16 14.44 5.44
CA PRO A 219 -8.68 14.35 4.06
C PRO A 219 -8.16 13.09 3.38
N LEU A 220 -9.10 12.20 3.00
CA LEU A 220 -8.78 10.94 2.31
C LEU A 220 -9.79 10.69 1.19
N GLN A 221 -9.29 10.31 0.04
CA GLN A 221 -10.08 9.69 -1.01
C GLN A 221 -10.12 8.17 -0.77
N ARG A 222 -11.29 7.58 -0.92
CA ARG A 222 -11.52 6.14 -0.80
C ARG A 222 -11.59 5.53 -2.20
N ILE A 223 -10.51 4.86 -2.62
CA ILE A 223 -10.40 4.29 -3.98
C ILE A 223 -10.48 2.77 -3.90
N PRO A 224 -11.56 2.16 -4.43
CA PRO A 224 -11.69 0.72 -4.47
C PRO A 224 -10.63 0.08 -5.36
N GLY A 225 -10.34 -1.18 -5.10
CA GLY A 225 -9.47 -1.99 -5.92
C GLY A 225 -9.53 -3.45 -5.52
N PHE A 226 -9.14 -4.32 -6.43
CA PHE A 226 -9.08 -5.74 -6.14
C PHE A 226 -7.84 -6.39 -6.74
N ILE A 227 -7.52 -7.55 -6.24
CA ILE A 227 -6.54 -8.46 -6.80
C ILE A 227 -7.18 -9.83 -7.01
N ALA A 228 -6.79 -10.52 -8.07
CA ALA A 228 -7.10 -11.92 -8.27
C ALA A 228 -5.85 -12.77 -8.02
N SER A 229 -6.04 -14.01 -7.60
CA SER A 229 -4.96 -14.96 -7.37
C SER A 229 -5.19 -16.26 -8.12
N ILE A 230 -4.13 -16.84 -8.64
CA ILE A 230 -4.09 -18.15 -9.30
C ILE A 230 -2.98 -19.01 -8.71
N VAL A 231 -3.11 -20.33 -8.85
CA VAL A 231 -2.08 -21.32 -8.52
C VAL A 231 -1.83 -22.18 -9.75
N PRO A 232 -0.98 -21.76 -10.69
CA PRO A 232 -0.69 -22.56 -11.88
C PRO A 232 0.16 -23.78 -11.52
N GLU A 233 -0.04 -24.89 -12.24
CA GLU A 233 0.64 -26.17 -11.95
C GLU A 233 2.15 -26.08 -12.15
N ARG A 234 2.59 -25.47 -13.26
CA ARG A 234 3.99 -25.56 -13.75
C ARG A 234 4.73 -24.23 -13.77
N VAL A 235 4.03 -23.11 -13.77
CA VAL A 235 4.65 -21.78 -13.84
C VAL A 235 4.97 -21.27 -12.46
N ARG A 236 6.19 -20.73 -12.33
CA ARG A 236 6.64 -19.97 -11.14
C ARG A 236 7.28 -18.70 -11.65
N LEU A 237 6.71 -17.56 -11.30
CA LEU A 237 7.28 -16.28 -11.71
C LEU A 237 8.58 -16.00 -10.96
N ARG A 238 9.57 -15.50 -11.69
CA ARG A 238 10.86 -15.04 -11.18
C ARG A 238 10.97 -13.53 -11.16
N ALA A 239 10.05 -12.83 -11.82
CA ALA A 239 10.00 -11.39 -11.93
C ALA A 239 8.60 -10.85 -11.64
N ILE A 240 8.52 -9.56 -11.25
CA ILE A 240 7.30 -8.79 -11.33
C ILE A 240 7.15 -8.32 -12.78
N VAL A 241 5.97 -8.46 -13.35
CA VAL A 241 5.69 -8.11 -14.75
C VAL A 241 4.63 -7.02 -14.81
N HIS A 242 4.93 -5.92 -15.47
CA HIS A 242 4.01 -4.83 -15.80
C HIS A 242 3.88 -4.72 -17.33
N ALA A 243 2.79 -5.25 -17.86
CA ALA A 243 2.48 -5.31 -19.29
C ALA A 243 1.39 -4.29 -19.64
N GLY A 244 1.75 -3.02 -19.80
CA GLY A 244 0.78 -1.94 -19.92
C GLY A 244 0.00 -1.75 -18.61
N ASP A 245 -1.30 -2.06 -18.62
CA ASP A 245 -2.16 -1.97 -17.43
C ASP A 245 -2.15 -3.26 -16.59
N LEU A 246 -1.80 -4.39 -17.19
CA LEU A 246 -1.74 -5.68 -16.51
C LEU A 246 -0.50 -5.78 -15.62
N ASN A 247 -0.70 -6.21 -14.39
CA ASN A 247 0.35 -6.40 -13.40
C ASN A 247 0.31 -7.83 -12.85
N LEU A 248 1.46 -8.51 -12.84
CA LEU A 248 1.63 -9.84 -12.28
C LEU A 248 2.81 -9.85 -11.31
N ARG A 249 2.69 -10.62 -10.23
CA ARG A 249 3.81 -10.88 -9.33
C ARG A 249 3.74 -12.28 -8.71
N PRO A 250 4.87 -12.86 -8.30
CA PRO A 250 4.85 -14.04 -7.45
C PRO A 250 4.25 -13.71 -6.08
N ASP A 251 3.61 -14.70 -5.42
CA ASP A 251 3.02 -14.61 -4.08
C ASP A 251 3.28 -15.92 -3.34
N GLY A 252 4.34 -15.93 -2.53
CA GLY A 252 4.91 -17.17 -2.01
C GLY A 252 5.42 -18.08 -3.13
N ASP A 253 5.49 -19.37 -2.86
CA ASP A 253 6.13 -20.33 -3.75
C ASP A 253 5.32 -20.70 -5.01
N LYS A 254 4.01 -20.54 -4.96
CA LYS A 254 3.13 -21.15 -5.98
C LYS A 254 2.09 -20.21 -6.55
N ARG A 255 1.67 -19.19 -5.81
CA ARG A 255 0.64 -18.28 -6.26
C ARG A 255 1.21 -17.18 -7.16
N ILE A 256 0.35 -16.67 -8.02
CA ILE A 256 0.56 -15.46 -8.79
C ILE A 256 -0.60 -14.53 -8.48
N LEU A 257 -0.30 -13.27 -8.16
CA LEU A 257 -1.30 -12.22 -8.07
C LEU A 257 -1.41 -11.48 -9.39
N LEU A 258 -2.65 -11.18 -9.74
CA LEU A 258 -3.05 -10.43 -10.94
C LEU A 258 -3.76 -9.15 -10.51
N HIS A 259 -3.43 -8.03 -11.17
CA HIS A 259 -4.02 -6.73 -10.91
C HIS A 259 -4.08 -5.89 -12.19
N SER A 260 -5.04 -4.97 -12.27
CA SER A 260 -5.14 -3.96 -13.30
C SER A 260 -5.92 -2.76 -12.79
N TRP A 261 -5.43 -1.55 -13.05
CA TRP A 261 -6.15 -0.32 -12.73
C TRP A 261 -7.45 -0.18 -13.51
N LEU A 262 -7.48 -0.64 -14.77
CA LEU A 262 -8.70 -0.63 -15.60
C LEU A 262 -9.78 -1.54 -15.03
N GLN A 263 -9.40 -2.65 -14.42
CA GLN A 263 -10.35 -3.56 -13.77
C GLN A 263 -10.81 -3.08 -12.40
N ASP A 264 -10.09 -2.16 -11.76
CA ASP A 264 -10.53 -1.50 -10.53
C ASP A 264 -11.61 -0.45 -10.79
N ALA A 265 -11.65 0.13 -12.00
CA ALA A 265 -12.57 1.21 -12.34
C ALA A 265 -14.04 0.74 -12.30
N GLY A 266 -14.87 1.49 -11.57
CA GLY A 266 -16.31 1.21 -11.44
C GLY A 266 -16.63 -0.09 -10.69
N LEU A 267 -15.68 -0.64 -9.94
CA LEU A 267 -15.90 -1.84 -9.14
C LEU A 267 -16.88 -1.56 -8.01
N ASP A 268 -17.96 -2.35 -7.96
CA ASP A 268 -18.91 -2.35 -6.86
C ASP A 268 -18.49 -3.35 -5.78
N PRO A 269 -18.18 -2.89 -4.56
CA PRO A 269 -17.79 -3.78 -3.47
C PRO A 269 -18.90 -4.76 -3.05
N GLU A 270 -20.16 -4.44 -3.31
CA GLU A 270 -21.32 -5.25 -2.91
C GLU A 270 -21.67 -6.36 -3.92
N GLN A 271 -20.93 -6.45 -5.05
CA GLN A 271 -21.14 -7.47 -6.09
C GLN A 271 -19.95 -8.44 -6.22
N PRO A 272 -19.89 -9.51 -5.41
CA PRO A 272 -18.77 -10.47 -5.45
C PRO A 272 -18.62 -11.19 -6.80
N SER A 273 -19.72 -11.46 -7.52
CA SER A 273 -19.70 -12.09 -8.85
C SER A 273 -18.98 -11.24 -9.89
N GLU A 274 -19.07 -9.92 -9.81
CA GLU A 274 -18.36 -9.02 -10.70
C GLU A 274 -16.85 -9.16 -10.54
N ARG A 275 -16.37 -9.35 -9.30
CA ARG A 275 -14.94 -9.55 -9.01
C ARG A 275 -14.38 -10.82 -9.66
N LEU A 276 -15.14 -11.92 -9.66
CA LEU A 276 -14.73 -13.15 -10.33
C LEU A 276 -14.61 -12.94 -11.84
N THR A 277 -15.64 -12.36 -12.48
CA THR A 277 -15.62 -12.07 -13.92
C THR A 277 -14.45 -11.16 -14.31
N ARG A 278 -14.14 -10.15 -13.50
CA ARG A 278 -12.97 -9.28 -13.72
C ARG A 278 -11.66 -10.05 -13.52
N GLY A 279 -11.60 -10.96 -12.54
CA GLY A 279 -10.46 -11.85 -12.33
C GLY A 279 -10.21 -12.77 -13.53
N GLU A 280 -11.24 -13.34 -14.11
CA GLU A 280 -11.16 -14.16 -15.34
C GLU A 280 -10.65 -13.34 -16.54
N ARG A 281 -11.08 -12.08 -16.68
CA ARG A 281 -10.53 -11.17 -17.70
C ARG A 281 -9.03 -10.91 -17.49
N LEU A 282 -8.61 -10.70 -16.23
CA LEU A 282 -7.19 -10.55 -15.90
C LEU A 282 -6.40 -11.80 -16.25
N LEU A 283 -6.92 -12.98 -15.94
CA LEU A 283 -6.29 -14.25 -16.27
C LEU A 283 -6.16 -14.45 -17.78
N HIS A 284 -7.19 -14.11 -18.53
CA HIS A 284 -7.14 -14.16 -20.00
C HIS A 284 -6.04 -13.24 -20.56
N GLN A 285 -5.97 -11.98 -20.08
CA GLN A 285 -4.91 -11.04 -20.46
C GLN A 285 -3.51 -11.55 -20.06
N ALA A 286 -3.38 -12.11 -18.87
CA ALA A 286 -2.12 -12.68 -18.37
C ALA A 286 -1.67 -13.88 -19.19
N GLY A 287 -2.59 -14.72 -19.65
CA GLY A 287 -2.32 -15.84 -20.54
C GLY A 287 -1.76 -15.45 -21.91
N VAL A 288 -1.97 -14.20 -22.36
CA VAL A 288 -1.36 -13.67 -23.58
C VAL A 288 0.14 -13.46 -23.43
N VAL A 289 0.60 -13.05 -22.26
CA VAL A 289 2.03 -12.76 -21.98
C VAL A 289 2.73 -13.91 -21.29
N ILE A 290 1.97 -14.79 -20.62
CA ILE A 290 2.48 -16.00 -19.96
C ILE A 290 1.54 -17.18 -20.32
N PRO A 291 1.66 -17.80 -21.49
CA PRO A 291 0.71 -18.82 -21.95
C PRO A 291 0.57 -20.00 -21.00
N GLY A 292 1.62 -20.34 -20.26
CA GLY A 292 1.59 -21.44 -19.28
C GLY A 292 0.61 -21.28 -18.11
N ILE A 293 0.00 -20.09 -17.94
CA ILE A 293 -1.03 -19.87 -16.91
C ILE A 293 -2.46 -19.81 -17.48
N ALA A 294 -2.62 -19.83 -18.81
CA ALA A 294 -3.93 -19.63 -19.45
C ALA A 294 -4.99 -20.64 -19.04
N SER A 295 -4.60 -21.85 -18.63
CA SER A 295 -5.49 -22.90 -18.14
C SER A 295 -5.69 -22.91 -16.62
N ALA A 296 -5.09 -21.97 -15.89
CA ALA A 296 -5.28 -21.87 -14.46
C ALA A 296 -6.69 -21.38 -14.13
N GLU A 297 -7.11 -21.61 -12.88
CA GLU A 297 -8.37 -21.09 -12.36
C GLU A 297 -8.15 -19.98 -11.34
N ILE A 298 -9.08 -19.04 -11.25
CA ILE A 298 -9.09 -18.03 -10.20
C ILE A 298 -9.34 -18.74 -8.86
N GLN A 299 -8.34 -18.74 -8.00
CA GLN A 299 -8.43 -19.34 -6.66
C GLN A 299 -9.10 -18.41 -5.65
N GLY A 300 -9.07 -17.10 -5.91
CA GLY A 300 -9.71 -16.12 -5.06
C GLY A 300 -9.53 -14.70 -5.56
N THR A 301 -10.40 -13.84 -5.06
CA THR A 301 -10.31 -12.40 -5.24
C THR A 301 -10.34 -11.70 -3.90
N ARG A 302 -9.54 -10.64 -3.73
CA ARG A 302 -9.54 -9.81 -2.53
C ARG A 302 -9.87 -8.38 -2.92
N PHE A 303 -10.74 -7.77 -2.15
CA PHE A 303 -11.18 -6.39 -2.33
C PHE A 303 -10.65 -5.52 -1.20
N GLY A 304 -10.26 -4.29 -1.51
CA GLY A 304 -9.85 -3.31 -0.52
C GLY A 304 -10.14 -1.88 -0.98
N VAL A 305 -10.25 -0.98 -0.02
CA VAL A 305 -10.42 0.46 -0.27
C VAL A 305 -9.13 1.15 0.10
N ARG A 306 -8.45 1.72 -0.89
CA ARG A 306 -7.18 2.42 -0.69
C ARG A 306 -7.41 3.79 -0.05
N PRO A 307 -6.69 4.13 1.03
CA PRO A 307 -6.68 5.48 1.60
C PRO A 307 -5.71 6.35 0.80
N VAL A 308 -6.23 7.24 -0.02
CA VAL A 308 -5.39 8.11 -0.87
C VAL A 308 -5.53 9.55 -0.39
N PRO A 309 -4.48 10.16 0.17
CA PRO A 309 -4.48 11.58 0.47
C PRO A 309 -4.65 12.44 -0.80
N PRO A 310 -5.21 13.66 -0.71
CA PRO A 310 -5.50 14.49 -1.87
C PRO A 310 -4.29 14.81 -2.75
N ASP A 311 -3.09 14.88 -2.16
CA ASP A 311 -1.81 15.11 -2.86
C ASP A 311 -1.06 13.81 -3.21
N GLY A 312 -1.56 12.65 -2.77
CA GLY A 312 -0.91 11.35 -2.93
C GLY A 312 0.21 11.04 -1.95
N LEU A 313 0.66 12.01 -1.14
CA LEU A 313 1.72 11.81 -0.15
C LEU A 313 1.16 11.21 1.15
N PRO A 314 1.94 10.44 1.93
CA PRO A 314 1.51 10.00 3.26
C PRO A 314 1.07 11.16 4.15
N ILE A 315 0.16 10.90 5.08
CA ILE A 315 -0.19 11.82 6.17
C ILE A 315 0.39 11.27 7.45
N VAL A 316 1.32 12.01 8.07
CA VAL A 316 2.01 11.60 9.30
C VAL A 316 2.17 12.77 10.25
N GLY A 317 1.58 12.68 11.44
CA GLY A 317 1.71 13.73 12.45
C GLY A 317 0.47 13.95 13.29
N PHE A 318 0.56 14.85 14.26
CA PHE A 318 -0.58 15.30 15.04
C PHE A 318 -1.55 16.09 14.15
N THR A 319 -2.86 15.92 14.41
CA THR A 319 -3.91 16.56 13.61
C THR A 319 -3.99 18.08 13.81
N GLY A 320 -3.55 18.57 14.97
CA GLY A 320 -3.57 19.98 15.33
C GLY A 320 -4.84 20.42 16.06
N ASP A 321 -6.00 19.86 15.70
CA ASP A 321 -7.29 20.13 16.35
C ASP A 321 -7.46 19.33 17.65
N VAL A 322 -6.78 18.18 17.73
CA VAL A 322 -6.76 17.30 18.90
C VAL A 322 -5.31 17.08 19.31
N GLU A 323 -4.95 17.51 20.54
CA GLU A 323 -3.55 17.58 20.99
C GLU A 323 -2.77 16.29 20.86
N ASN A 324 -3.43 15.15 21.16
CA ASN A 324 -2.79 13.84 21.25
C ASN A 324 -3.30 12.82 20.24
N LEU A 325 -3.96 13.26 19.17
CA LEU A 325 -4.34 12.40 18.04
C LEU A 325 -3.27 12.49 16.96
N TYR A 326 -2.51 11.42 16.80
CA TYR A 326 -1.47 11.26 15.78
C TYR A 326 -1.99 10.37 14.65
N VAL A 327 -1.80 10.74 13.41
CA VAL A 327 -2.27 9.98 12.23
C VAL A 327 -1.10 9.45 11.44
N VAL A 328 -1.19 8.19 11.00
CA VAL A 328 -0.26 7.60 10.02
C VAL A 328 -1.06 6.88 8.95
N VAL A 329 -1.17 7.49 7.78
CA VAL A 329 -1.91 6.95 6.62
C VAL A 329 -1.09 7.09 5.35
N SER A 330 -1.08 6.04 4.53
CA SER A 330 -0.36 6.05 3.25
C SER A 330 -1.05 5.16 2.21
N HIS A 331 -1.13 5.63 0.96
CA HIS A 331 -1.54 4.82 -0.18
C HIS A 331 -0.56 3.65 -0.43
N SER A 332 0.73 3.88 -0.36
CA SER A 332 1.78 2.86 -0.56
C SER A 332 2.20 2.18 0.76
N GLY A 333 1.22 1.93 1.64
CA GLY A 333 1.43 1.55 3.03
C GLY A 333 2.33 0.33 3.21
N VAL A 334 2.18 -0.74 2.40
CA VAL A 334 3.00 -1.95 2.58
C VAL A 334 4.49 -1.65 2.45
N HIS A 335 4.89 -0.93 1.41
CA HIS A 335 6.29 -0.58 1.20
C HIS A 335 6.79 0.47 2.20
N LEU A 336 5.97 1.48 2.52
CA LEU A 336 6.40 2.60 3.36
C LEU A 336 6.25 2.33 4.86
N ALA A 337 5.44 1.35 5.29
CA ALA A 337 5.08 1.12 6.67
C ALA A 337 6.27 1.02 7.64
N PRO A 338 7.35 0.26 7.37
CA PRO A 338 8.42 0.14 8.35
C PRO A 338 9.10 1.49 8.62
N LEU A 339 9.35 2.28 7.58
CA LEU A 339 9.94 3.60 7.75
C LEU A 339 8.98 4.56 8.46
N LEU A 340 7.71 4.63 8.03
CA LEU A 340 6.73 5.53 8.64
C LEU A 340 6.48 5.17 10.11
N GLY A 341 6.40 3.88 10.44
CA GLY A 341 6.28 3.41 11.82
C GLY A 341 7.48 3.80 12.69
N ARG A 342 8.71 3.63 12.17
CA ARG A 342 9.93 4.05 12.87
C ARG A 342 9.97 5.56 13.09
N LEU A 343 9.69 6.37 12.05
CA LEU A 343 9.71 7.83 12.16
C LEU A 343 8.65 8.33 13.16
N ALA A 344 7.43 7.77 13.11
CA ALA A 344 6.37 8.10 14.06
C ALA A 344 6.76 7.73 15.49
N ALA A 345 7.32 6.53 15.72
CA ALA A 345 7.75 6.09 17.05
C ALA A 345 8.87 6.99 17.61
N ARG A 346 9.84 7.39 16.78
CA ARG A 346 10.90 8.33 17.19
C ARG A 346 10.33 9.68 17.61
N GLU A 347 9.42 10.24 16.81
CA GLU A 347 8.79 11.52 17.14
C GLU A 347 7.99 11.43 18.45
N LEU A 348 7.15 10.41 18.60
CA LEU A 348 6.30 10.21 19.77
C LEU A 348 7.10 9.89 21.05
N THR A 349 8.35 9.50 20.92
CA THR A 349 9.28 9.28 22.04
C THR A 349 10.31 10.42 22.20
N GLY A 350 10.01 11.62 21.66
CA GLY A 350 10.81 12.84 21.89
C GLY A 350 12.04 13.00 20.99
N ARG A 351 12.07 12.32 19.85
CA ARG A 351 13.15 12.43 18.84
C ARG A 351 12.58 13.00 17.54
N PRO A 352 12.57 14.34 17.36
CA PRO A 352 11.98 14.99 16.19
C PRO A 352 12.54 14.46 14.85
N GLU A 353 11.67 14.36 13.85
CA GLU A 353 12.00 13.81 12.53
C GLU A 353 11.64 14.78 11.40
N GLY A 354 12.65 15.55 10.94
CA GLY A 354 12.46 16.53 9.85
C GLY A 354 11.98 15.95 8.51
N ARG A 355 12.19 14.64 8.29
CA ARG A 355 11.64 13.95 7.11
C ARG A 355 10.11 13.88 7.07
N LEU A 356 9.44 14.13 8.20
CA LEU A 356 7.99 14.16 8.30
C LEU A 356 7.39 15.55 7.99
N ASP A 357 8.18 16.61 7.90
CA ASP A 357 7.66 17.98 7.82
C ASP A 357 6.76 18.24 6.61
N SER A 358 7.10 17.66 5.45
CA SER A 358 6.25 17.72 4.24
C SER A 358 5.04 16.76 4.27
N LEU A 359 4.95 15.90 5.28
CA LEU A 359 3.89 14.89 5.42
C LEU A 359 2.87 15.25 6.49
N ARG A 360 3.02 16.41 7.15
CA ARG A 360 2.15 16.84 8.25
C ARG A 360 0.69 17.03 7.82
N PRO A 361 -0.30 16.68 8.67
CA PRO A 361 -1.71 16.97 8.41
C PRO A 361 -1.97 18.46 8.16
N SER A 362 -1.21 19.34 8.82
CA SER A 362 -1.34 20.81 8.70
C SER A 362 -1.17 21.35 7.27
N ARG A 363 -0.58 20.59 6.34
CA ARG A 363 -0.48 20.98 4.93
C ARG A 363 -1.83 21.09 4.21
N PHE A 364 -2.90 20.59 4.82
CA PHE A 364 -4.27 20.65 4.31
C PHE A 364 -5.15 21.69 5.00
N THR A 365 -4.61 22.50 5.90
CA THR A 365 -5.39 23.56 6.60
C THR A 365 -5.70 24.77 5.71
N ASP A 366 -4.87 25.02 4.69
CA ASP A 366 -5.15 26.05 3.70
C ASP A 366 -6.09 25.52 2.62
N THR A 367 -7.17 26.23 2.35
CA THR A 367 -8.25 25.87 1.39
C THR A 367 -7.81 25.96 -0.09
N LYS A 368 -6.53 25.99 -0.39
CA LYS A 368 -6.01 25.99 -1.77
C LYS A 368 -6.24 24.64 -2.44
N GLU A 369 -6.48 24.69 -3.74
CA GLU A 369 -6.54 23.48 -4.57
C GLU A 369 -5.23 22.69 -4.40
N VAL A 370 -5.35 21.46 -3.90
CA VAL A 370 -4.20 20.62 -3.58
C VAL A 370 -3.71 19.94 -4.86
N GLU A 371 -2.48 20.26 -5.27
CA GLU A 371 -1.86 19.59 -6.41
C GLU A 371 -1.55 18.13 -6.08
N PHE A 372 -1.93 17.22 -6.99
CA PHE A 372 -1.62 15.81 -6.84
C PHE A 372 -0.16 15.54 -7.26
N LEU A 373 0.69 15.25 -6.29
CA LEU A 373 2.14 15.17 -6.46
C LEU A 373 2.65 13.77 -6.82
N ASP A 374 2.01 12.71 -6.34
CA ASP A 374 2.43 11.33 -6.63
C ASP A 374 1.92 10.86 -8.00
N GLU A 375 2.76 10.96 -9.03
CA GLU A 375 2.41 10.50 -10.39
C GLU A 375 2.01 9.02 -10.44
N SER A 376 2.53 8.18 -9.55
CA SER A 376 2.19 6.76 -9.52
C SER A 376 0.74 6.52 -9.13
N ALA A 377 0.20 7.37 -8.27
CA ALA A 377 -1.18 7.31 -7.84
C ALA A 377 -2.14 8.08 -8.80
N ARG A 378 -1.62 8.98 -9.64
CA ARG A 378 -2.42 9.75 -10.61
C ARG A 378 -3.14 8.86 -11.63
N SER A 379 -2.53 7.75 -12.04
CA SER A 379 -3.14 6.78 -12.96
C SER A 379 -4.44 6.19 -12.40
N MET A 380 -4.55 5.99 -11.10
CA MET A 380 -5.77 5.51 -10.43
C MET A 380 -6.93 6.51 -10.57
N LEU A 381 -6.62 7.81 -10.44
CA LEU A 381 -7.61 8.88 -10.48
C LEU A 381 -8.12 9.11 -11.90
N THR A 382 -7.21 9.14 -12.89
CA THR A 382 -7.57 9.35 -14.31
C THR A 382 -8.40 8.23 -14.89
N VAL A 383 -8.18 6.99 -14.51
CA VAL A 383 -9.00 5.84 -14.93
C VAL A 383 -10.41 5.93 -14.34
N ARG A 384 -10.55 6.40 -13.10
CA ARG A 384 -11.84 6.62 -12.44
C ARG A 384 -12.66 7.67 -13.16
N ASP A 385 -12.07 8.80 -13.53
CA ASP A 385 -12.77 9.91 -14.18
C ASP A 385 -13.25 9.55 -15.59
N SER A 386 -12.46 8.77 -16.35
CA SER A 386 -12.87 8.25 -17.66
C SER A 386 -14.01 7.24 -17.55
N ALA A 387 -13.96 6.30 -16.61
CA ALA A 387 -14.99 5.29 -16.42
C ALA A 387 -16.32 5.88 -15.90
N THR A 388 -16.28 6.87 -15.00
CA THR A 388 -17.48 7.58 -14.53
C THR A 388 -18.12 8.40 -15.65
N SER A 389 -17.32 8.99 -16.53
CA SER A 389 -17.82 9.71 -17.73
C SER A 389 -18.53 8.77 -18.70
N ASP A 390 -18.04 7.57 -18.94
CA ASP A 390 -18.65 6.61 -19.87
C ASP A 390 -19.91 5.93 -19.30
N VAL A 391 -19.94 5.66 -18.00
CA VAL A 391 -21.16 5.17 -17.31
C VAL A 391 -22.26 6.23 -17.28
N ALA A 392 -21.90 7.51 -17.07
CA ALA A 392 -22.86 8.62 -17.12
C ALA A 392 -23.44 8.80 -18.55
N LYS A 393 -22.60 8.67 -19.58
CA LYS A 393 -23.04 8.72 -21.00
C LYS A 393 -23.90 7.54 -21.40
N SER A 394 -23.66 6.36 -20.86
CA SER A 394 -24.48 5.15 -21.08
C SER A 394 -25.86 5.26 -20.44
N ARG A 395 -25.95 5.81 -19.20
CA ARG A 395 -27.23 6.03 -18.50
C ARG A 395 -28.07 7.17 -19.11
N ALA A 396 -27.45 8.10 -19.83
CA ALA A 396 -28.17 9.18 -20.51
C ALA A 396 -28.70 8.78 -21.89
N LYS A 397 -28.39 7.59 -22.40
CA LYS A 397 -28.82 7.04 -23.70
C LYS A 397 -29.79 5.85 -23.58
N GLY A 398 -30.18 5.46 -22.41
CA GLY A 398 -31.21 4.47 -22.11
C GLY A 398 -32.34 5.10 -21.32
#